data_8515221da0e7ea919748b6b958886df3
#
_entry.id   8515221da0e7ea919748b6b958886df3
#
_cell.length_a   1.000
_cell.length_b   1.000
_cell.length_c   1.000
_cell.angle_alpha   90.00
_cell.angle_beta   90.00
_cell.angle_gamma   90.00
#
_symmetry.space_group_name_H-M   'P 1'
#
loop_
_entity.id
_entity.type
_entity.pdbx_description
1 polymer ?
#
loop_
_entity_poly.entity_id
_entity_poly.type
_entity_poly.pdbx_seq_one_letter_code
_entity_poly.pdbx_strand_id
1 'polypeptide(L)'
;MNKKYLQYIFPLLSCLLVSCSENYSPKPLGYFRIDLSEKTYTIFNSNCSFNFLRASETKIIQDKNDCWYNIQYPRHNATIHLTYKTLNTNLGSIIEESHKLAYDHAVKSDGIIEKEYRNDKNQVYGILYDIYGNSASNLQFFVTDSTNHFLRGSLYFNTIPNSDSLQPIKQHIKEDLQVLIESLKWI
;
A
#
# COMPACT_ATOMS: atom_id res chain seq x y z
N MET A 1 -29.56 60.07 41.25
CA MET A 1 -29.32 58.67 40.92
C MET A 1 -28.82 58.00 42.18
N ASN A 2 -29.63 57.07 42.78
CA ASN A 2 -29.38 56.54 44.12
C ASN A 2 -28.12 55.63 44.13
N LYS A 3 -27.15 55.94 44.99
CA LYS A 3 -25.92 55.13 45.17
C LYS A 3 -26.17 53.64 45.41
N LYS A 4 -27.36 53.29 45.92
CA LYS A 4 -27.74 51.88 46.15
C LYS A 4 -27.93 51.05 44.85
N TYR A 5 -28.34 51.67 43.75
CA TYR A 5 -28.52 50.92 42.49
C TYR A 5 -27.20 50.69 41.77
N LEU A 6 -26.21 51.58 41.97
CA LEU A 6 -24.89 51.43 41.41
C LEU A 6 -24.13 50.18 41.95
N GLN A 7 -24.43 49.84 43.23
CA GLN A 7 -23.83 48.69 43.93
C GLN A 7 -24.29 47.30 43.38
N TYR A 8 -25.47 47.27 42.75
CA TYR A 8 -26.03 46.04 42.17
C TYR A 8 -25.79 45.91 40.66
N ILE A 9 -25.54 47.01 39.98
CA ILE A 9 -25.23 47.06 38.54
C ILE A 9 -23.85 46.50 38.26
N PHE A 10 -22.87 46.73 39.14
CA PHE A 10 -21.50 46.30 38.97
C PHE A 10 -21.31 44.78 38.97
N PRO A 11 -21.90 44.00 39.93
CA PRO A 11 -21.82 42.54 39.90
C PRO A 11 -22.64 41.91 38.77
N LEU A 12 -23.75 42.55 38.36
CA LEU A 12 -24.56 42.04 37.23
C LEU A 12 -23.84 42.19 35.88
N LEU A 13 -23.07 43.27 35.68
CA LEU A 13 -22.29 43.51 34.49
C LEU A 13 -21.03 42.57 34.42
N SER A 14 -20.51 42.14 35.57
CA SER A 14 -19.37 41.21 35.64
C SER A 14 -19.77 39.79 35.21
N CYS A 15 -21.01 39.38 35.40
CA CYS A 15 -21.52 38.06 34.99
C CYS A 15 -21.69 37.92 33.48
N LEU A 16 -21.76 39.02 32.73
CA LEU A 16 -21.90 39.00 31.27
C LEU A 16 -20.55 38.78 30.53
N LEU A 17 -19.44 38.84 31.26
CA LEU A 17 -18.11 38.63 30.64
C LEU A 17 -17.61 37.18 30.70
N VAL A 18 -18.39 36.23 31.22
CA VAL A 18 -18.07 34.81 31.13
C VAL A 18 -18.48 34.33 29.73
N SER A 19 -17.73 34.75 28.75
CA SER A 19 -17.78 34.20 27.41
C SER A 19 -17.31 32.73 27.49
N CYS A 20 -18.16 31.81 27.22
CA CYS A 20 -17.76 30.43 26.96
C CYS A 20 -16.75 30.44 25.81
N SER A 21 -15.48 30.16 26.10
CA SER A 21 -14.52 29.81 25.06
C SER A 21 -14.98 28.49 24.47
N GLU A 22 -15.53 28.53 23.27
CA GLU A 22 -15.71 27.32 22.49
C GLU A 22 -14.35 26.63 22.37
N ASN A 23 -14.24 25.45 22.92
CA ASN A 23 -13.08 24.61 22.67
C ASN A 23 -13.05 24.33 21.16
N TYR A 24 -12.25 25.11 20.44
CA TYR A 24 -12.01 24.87 19.03
C TYR A 24 -11.30 23.51 18.89
N SER A 25 -12.09 22.48 18.57
CA SER A 25 -11.54 21.21 18.12
C SER A 25 -11.18 21.38 16.65
N PRO A 26 -9.89 21.33 16.28
CA PRO A 26 -9.50 21.42 14.88
C PRO A 26 -10.23 20.32 14.11
N LYS A 27 -10.93 20.71 13.06
CA LYS A 27 -11.59 19.72 12.17
C LYS A 27 -10.51 18.78 11.64
N PRO A 28 -10.73 17.47 11.63
CA PRO A 28 -9.79 16.56 11.01
C PRO A 28 -9.54 17.01 9.57
N LEU A 29 -8.26 17.00 9.14
CA LEU A 29 -7.89 17.31 7.77
C LEU A 29 -8.69 16.37 6.85
N GLY A 30 -9.53 16.97 6.00
CA GLY A 30 -10.25 16.21 4.99
C GLY A 30 -9.26 15.70 3.96
N TYR A 31 -9.24 14.40 3.71
CA TYR A 31 -8.48 13.84 2.61
C TYR A 31 -9.16 14.21 1.30
N PHE A 32 -8.36 14.46 0.25
CA PHE A 32 -8.90 14.60 -1.10
C PHE A 32 -9.66 13.32 -1.45
N ARG A 33 -10.85 13.48 -2.04
CA ARG A 33 -11.59 12.34 -2.58
C ARG A 33 -10.80 11.77 -3.73
N ILE A 34 -10.26 10.56 -3.54
CA ILE A 34 -9.58 9.81 -4.59
C ILE A 34 -10.64 8.99 -5.32
N ASP A 35 -10.73 9.19 -6.62
CA ASP A 35 -11.64 8.45 -7.48
C ASP A 35 -10.96 7.12 -7.83
N LEU A 36 -11.33 6.05 -7.12
CA LEU A 36 -10.84 4.70 -7.36
C LEU A 36 -11.68 4.07 -8.47
N SER A 37 -11.01 3.44 -9.44
CA SER A 37 -11.66 2.76 -10.55
C SER A 37 -12.40 1.51 -10.10
N GLU A 38 -13.43 1.13 -10.85
CA GLU A 38 -14.09 -0.16 -10.67
C GLU A 38 -13.11 -1.31 -10.95
N LYS A 39 -13.17 -2.35 -10.11
CA LYS A 39 -12.28 -3.52 -10.22
C LYS A 39 -12.67 -4.41 -11.38
N THR A 40 -11.89 -4.38 -12.43
CA THR A 40 -11.94 -5.31 -13.55
C THR A 40 -10.56 -5.89 -13.83
N TYR A 41 -10.51 -7.14 -14.29
CA TYR A 41 -9.24 -7.85 -14.44
C TYR A 41 -9.12 -8.47 -15.83
N THR A 42 -7.89 -8.50 -16.36
CA THR A 42 -7.52 -9.13 -17.62
C THR A 42 -6.34 -10.07 -17.42
N ILE A 43 -6.28 -11.14 -18.21
CA ILE A 43 -5.15 -12.08 -18.16
C ILE A 43 -3.91 -11.39 -18.74
N PHE A 44 -2.80 -11.49 -18.03
CA PHE A 44 -1.47 -11.23 -18.55
C PHE A 44 -0.77 -12.56 -18.79
N ASN A 45 -0.41 -12.83 -20.04
CA ASN A 45 0.44 -13.94 -20.43
C ASN A 45 1.85 -13.37 -20.65
N SER A 46 2.78 -13.74 -19.77
CA SER A 46 4.18 -13.35 -19.95
C SER A 46 4.83 -14.17 -21.06
N ASN A 47 5.91 -13.66 -21.63
CA ASN A 47 6.80 -14.47 -22.49
C ASN A 47 7.68 -15.43 -21.68
N CYS A 48 7.44 -15.53 -20.38
CA CYS A 48 8.17 -16.34 -19.41
C CYS A 48 7.23 -17.38 -18.79
N SER A 49 7.72 -18.13 -17.82
CA SER A 49 7.03 -19.31 -17.31
C SER A 49 5.91 -18.99 -16.30
N PHE A 50 5.13 -17.90 -16.50
CA PHE A 50 4.00 -17.58 -15.64
C PHE A 50 2.92 -16.74 -16.34
N ASN A 51 1.70 -16.81 -15.84
CA ASN A 51 0.60 -15.92 -16.15
C ASN A 51 -0.20 -15.56 -14.89
N PHE A 52 -0.96 -14.46 -14.93
CA PHE A 52 -1.82 -14.01 -13.84
C PHE A 52 -2.90 -13.04 -14.32
N LEU A 53 -3.87 -12.74 -13.46
CA LEU A 53 -4.84 -11.66 -13.66
C LEU A 53 -4.25 -10.32 -13.16
N ARG A 54 -4.30 -9.29 -13.99
CA ARG A 54 -3.96 -7.92 -13.62
C ARG A 54 -5.17 -7.01 -13.69
N ALA A 55 -5.17 -5.91 -12.94
CA ALA A 55 -6.19 -4.88 -13.07
C ALA A 55 -6.18 -4.30 -14.50
N SER A 56 -7.37 -4.18 -15.10
CA SER A 56 -7.50 -3.76 -16.51
C SER A 56 -7.00 -2.34 -16.78
N GLU A 57 -7.04 -1.47 -15.76
CA GLU A 57 -6.54 -0.09 -15.85
C GLU A 57 -5.01 0.03 -15.92
N THR A 58 -4.27 -1.05 -15.61
CA THR A 58 -2.82 -1.05 -15.57
C THR A 58 -2.21 -1.20 -16.96
N LYS A 59 -0.96 -0.74 -17.10
CA LYS A 59 -0.11 -0.99 -18.26
C LYS A 59 1.07 -1.85 -17.84
N ILE A 60 1.38 -2.88 -18.62
CA ILE A 60 2.58 -3.69 -18.39
C ILE A 60 3.65 -3.27 -19.39
N ILE A 61 4.83 -2.99 -18.87
CA ILE A 61 6.03 -2.67 -19.64
C ILE A 61 7.09 -3.70 -19.27
N GLN A 62 7.63 -4.38 -20.27
CA GLN A 62 8.79 -5.25 -20.06
C GLN A 62 10.03 -4.41 -19.80
N ASP A 63 10.80 -4.78 -18.81
CA ASP A 63 12.11 -4.18 -18.51
C ASP A 63 13.16 -4.62 -19.53
N LYS A 64 14.38 -4.04 -19.45
CA LYS A 64 15.52 -4.43 -20.28
C LYS A 64 15.97 -5.87 -19.98
N ASN A 65 15.77 -6.33 -18.77
CA ASN A 65 16.03 -7.71 -18.38
C ASN A 65 14.87 -8.59 -18.80
N ASP A 66 15.18 -9.76 -19.34
CA ASP A 66 14.18 -10.76 -19.68
C ASP A 66 13.41 -11.20 -18.42
N CYS A 67 12.10 -11.36 -18.56
CA CYS A 67 11.18 -11.77 -17.50
C CYS A 67 11.01 -10.78 -16.33
N TRP A 68 11.46 -9.54 -16.49
CA TRP A 68 11.16 -8.46 -15.57
C TRP A 68 10.09 -7.55 -16.17
N TYR A 69 9.09 -7.20 -15.37
CA TYR A 69 7.96 -6.41 -15.83
C TYR A 69 7.62 -5.30 -14.84
N ASN A 70 7.14 -4.19 -15.36
CA ASN A 70 6.63 -3.07 -14.59
C ASN A 70 5.11 -2.96 -14.81
N ILE A 71 4.32 -3.21 -13.78
CA ILE A 71 2.87 -2.99 -13.81
C ILE A 71 2.63 -1.55 -13.36
N GLN A 72 2.33 -0.68 -14.30
CA GLN A 72 2.08 0.73 -14.04
C GLN A 72 0.60 0.98 -13.77
N TYR A 73 0.32 1.81 -12.78
CA TYR A 73 -0.97 2.40 -12.46
C TYR A 73 -0.93 3.90 -12.83
N PRO A 74 -1.22 4.28 -14.09
CA PRO A 74 -1.03 5.67 -14.55
C PRO A 74 -1.87 6.68 -13.78
N ARG A 75 -3.10 6.30 -13.37
CA ARG A 75 -4.01 7.16 -12.60
C ARG A 75 -3.53 7.43 -11.16
N HIS A 76 -2.73 6.52 -10.61
CA HIS A 76 -2.29 6.56 -9.23
C HIS A 76 -0.80 6.88 -9.08
N ASN A 77 -0.12 7.16 -10.21
CA ASN A 77 1.33 7.42 -10.24
C ASN A 77 2.14 6.38 -9.45
N ALA A 78 1.77 5.10 -9.65
CA ALA A 78 2.36 3.97 -8.94
C ALA A 78 2.84 2.90 -9.91
N THR A 79 3.83 2.14 -9.49
CA THR A 79 4.41 1.04 -10.29
C THR A 79 4.73 -0.14 -9.39
N ILE A 80 4.32 -1.34 -9.81
CA ILE A 80 4.79 -2.59 -9.22
C ILE A 80 5.91 -3.12 -10.11
N HIS A 81 7.11 -3.23 -9.56
CA HIS A 81 8.25 -3.86 -10.24
C HIS A 81 8.23 -5.35 -9.99
N LEU A 82 8.10 -6.15 -11.04
CA LEU A 82 8.14 -7.61 -10.99
C LEU A 82 9.50 -8.11 -11.45
N THR A 83 10.08 -8.99 -10.68
CA THR A 83 11.35 -9.68 -10.97
C THR A 83 11.11 -11.17 -10.91
N TYR A 84 11.33 -11.85 -12.04
CA TYR A 84 11.29 -13.31 -12.12
C TYR A 84 12.70 -13.88 -12.11
N LYS A 85 12.89 -14.97 -11.38
CA LYS A 85 14.14 -15.75 -11.35
C LYS A 85 13.82 -17.24 -11.47
N THR A 86 14.62 -17.96 -12.26
CA THR A 86 14.64 -19.42 -12.24
C THR A 86 15.46 -19.89 -11.04
N LEU A 87 14.95 -20.86 -10.30
CA LEU A 87 15.65 -21.43 -9.15
C LEU A 87 16.67 -22.49 -9.58
N ASN A 88 17.86 -22.42 -8.97
CA ASN A 88 18.92 -23.39 -9.12
C ASN A 88 19.44 -23.78 -7.74
N THR A 89 18.65 -24.56 -6.98
CA THR A 89 18.99 -25.02 -5.60
C THR A 89 19.25 -23.91 -4.57
N ASN A 90 18.89 -22.66 -4.88
CA ASN A 90 19.20 -21.45 -4.10
C ASN A 90 17.97 -20.79 -3.47
N LEU A 91 16.85 -21.52 -3.32
CA LEU A 91 15.59 -20.98 -2.82
C LEU A 91 15.74 -20.30 -1.46
N GLY A 92 16.44 -20.93 -0.51
CA GLY A 92 16.62 -20.36 0.84
C GLY A 92 17.29 -18.98 0.80
N SER A 93 18.39 -18.84 0.04
CA SER A 93 19.11 -17.57 -0.06
C SER A 93 18.27 -16.47 -0.76
N ILE A 94 17.45 -16.82 -1.76
CA ILE A 94 16.57 -15.86 -2.44
C ILE A 94 15.41 -15.42 -1.53
N ILE A 95 14.86 -16.33 -0.72
CA ILE A 95 13.85 -15.98 0.29
C ILE A 95 14.46 -15.04 1.33
N GLU A 96 15.64 -15.36 1.88
CA GLU A 96 16.35 -14.50 2.84
C GLU A 96 16.63 -13.11 2.26
N GLU A 97 17.10 -13.05 0.99
CA GLU A 97 17.29 -11.77 0.28
C GLU A 97 15.98 -10.97 0.20
N SER A 98 14.87 -11.64 -0.14
CA SER A 98 13.55 -11.01 -0.26
C SER A 98 13.01 -10.50 1.07
N HIS A 99 13.20 -11.29 2.16
CA HIS A 99 12.91 -10.87 3.52
C HIS A 99 13.72 -9.63 3.91
N LYS A 100 15.03 -9.70 3.73
CA LYS A 100 15.92 -8.57 4.04
C LYS A 100 15.50 -7.31 3.32
N LEU A 101 15.20 -7.38 2.02
CA LEU A 101 14.75 -6.22 1.24
C LEU A 101 13.43 -5.63 1.77
N ALA A 102 12.48 -6.47 2.21
CA ALA A 102 11.24 -6.01 2.80
C ALA A 102 11.48 -5.30 4.14
N TYR A 103 12.32 -5.88 5.01
CA TYR A 103 12.63 -5.34 6.33
C TYR A 103 13.54 -4.11 6.27
N ASP A 104 14.46 -4.01 5.30
CA ASP A 104 15.25 -2.79 5.07
C ASP A 104 14.35 -1.58 4.75
N HIS A 105 13.24 -1.80 4.05
CA HIS A 105 12.21 -0.76 3.84
C HIS A 105 11.38 -0.47 5.10
N ALA A 106 11.30 -1.42 6.02
CA ALA A 106 10.54 -1.27 7.26
C ALA A 106 11.29 -0.50 8.36
N VAL A 107 12.58 -0.23 8.23
CA VAL A 107 13.40 0.49 9.24
C VAL A 107 12.82 1.87 9.61
N LYS A 108 12.16 2.55 8.68
CA LYS A 108 11.48 3.85 8.88
C LYS A 108 9.96 3.72 8.90
N SER A 109 9.44 2.52 9.12
CA SER A 109 8.01 2.23 9.10
C SER A 109 7.45 2.14 10.52
N ASP A 110 6.12 2.19 10.62
CA ASP A 110 5.38 2.00 11.87
C ASP A 110 5.13 0.51 12.17
N GLY A 111 5.42 -0.37 11.21
CA GLY A 111 5.28 -1.81 11.34
C GLY A 111 5.18 -2.52 9.99
N ILE A 112 5.23 -3.85 10.05
CA ILE A 112 5.07 -4.75 8.91
C ILE A 112 4.12 -5.87 9.29
N ILE A 113 3.17 -6.18 8.40
CA ILE A 113 2.28 -7.33 8.51
C ILE A 113 2.59 -8.27 7.35
N GLU A 114 2.82 -9.53 7.68
CA GLU A 114 3.04 -10.59 6.73
C GLU A 114 1.75 -11.39 6.54
N LYS A 115 1.37 -11.61 5.28
CA LYS A 115 0.27 -12.49 4.92
C LYS A 115 0.82 -13.63 4.06
N GLU A 116 0.75 -14.84 4.58
CA GLU A 116 1.11 -16.04 3.84
C GLU A 116 0.05 -16.40 2.79
N TYR A 117 0.54 -16.89 1.66
CA TYR A 117 -0.27 -17.44 0.57
C TYR A 117 0.14 -18.87 0.30
N ARG A 118 -0.87 -19.73 0.20
CA ARG A 118 -0.69 -21.13 -0.14
C ARG A 118 -1.78 -21.59 -1.11
N ASN A 119 -1.38 -22.00 -2.29
CA ASN A 119 -2.25 -22.56 -3.32
C ASN A 119 -1.62 -23.85 -3.86
N ASP A 120 -1.97 -24.98 -3.24
CA ASP A 120 -1.42 -26.30 -3.60
C ASP A 120 -1.79 -26.72 -5.03
N LYS A 121 -2.97 -26.27 -5.54
CA LYS A 121 -3.43 -26.60 -6.90
C LYS A 121 -2.52 -25.99 -7.98
N ASN A 122 -2.10 -24.75 -7.78
CA ASN A 122 -1.24 -24.02 -8.72
C ASN A 122 0.22 -24.04 -8.29
N GLN A 123 0.55 -24.69 -7.17
CA GLN A 123 1.89 -24.71 -6.57
C GLN A 123 2.44 -23.27 -6.36
N VAL A 124 1.63 -22.39 -5.78
CA VAL A 124 2.00 -21.01 -5.49
C VAL A 124 2.06 -20.81 -3.99
N TYR A 125 3.26 -20.55 -3.48
CA TYR A 125 3.56 -20.35 -2.06
C TYR A 125 4.33 -19.05 -1.90
N GLY A 126 3.98 -18.24 -0.92
CA GLY A 126 4.69 -16.97 -0.74
C GLY A 126 4.18 -16.12 0.38
N ILE A 127 4.70 -14.90 0.45
CA ILE A 127 4.38 -13.91 1.48
C ILE A 127 4.11 -12.56 0.82
N LEU A 128 3.06 -11.88 1.26
CA LEU A 128 2.80 -10.47 1.00
C LEU A 128 3.14 -9.68 2.27
N TYR A 129 4.07 -8.75 2.14
CA TYR A 129 4.47 -7.79 3.16
C TYR A 129 3.69 -6.50 2.99
N ASP A 130 2.92 -6.14 4.01
CA ASP A 130 2.20 -4.87 4.09
C ASP A 130 2.92 -3.97 5.11
N ILE A 131 3.66 -2.98 4.60
CA ILE A 131 4.52 -2.10 5.37
C ILE A 131 3.77 -0.81 5.66
N TYR A 132 3.67 -0.42 6.93
CA TYR A 132 2.95 0.76 7.40
C TYR A 132 3.89 1.94 7.62
N GLY A 133 3.34 3.16 7.55
CA GLY A 133 4.11 4.38 7.70
C GLY A 133 4.77 4.85 6.39
N ASN A 134 5.72 5.76 6.52
CA ASN A 134 6.36 6.47 5.39
C ASN A 134 7.50 5.65 4.77
N SER A 135 7.19 4.44 4.31
CA SER A 135 8.13 3.60 3.58
C SER A 135 8.15 3.95 2.09
N ALA A 136 9.31 3.80 1.44
CA ALA A 136 9.45 3.98 0.00
C ALA A 136 8.71 2.89 -0.80
N SER A 137 8.59 1.67 -0.24
CA SER A 137 7.86 0.55 -0.83
C SER A 137 6.94 -0.06 0.23
N ASN A 138 5.66 0.27 0.15
CA ASN A 138 4.68 -0.09 1.18
C ASN A 138 4.06 -1.48 1.00
N LEU A 139 4.18 -2.08 -0.18
CA LEU A 139 3.73 -3.45 -0.47
C LEU A 139 4.83 -4.18 -1.22
N GLN A 140 5.22 -5.34 -0.71
CA GLN A 140 6.15 -6.24 -1.37
C GLN A 140 5.64 -7.66 -1.25
N PHE A 141 5.98 -8.51 -2.20
CA PHE A 141 5.65 -9.93 -2.11
C PHE A 141 6.70 -10.77 -2.83
N PHE A 142 6.76 -12.02 -2.49
CA PHE A 142 7.31 -13.05 -3.35
C PHE A 142 6.40 -14.26 -3.39
N VAL A 143 6.46 -14.99 -4.48
CA VAL A 143 5.81 -16.29 -4.67
C VAL A 143 6.72 -17.24 -5.42
N THR A 144 6.61 -18.54 -5.13
CA THR A 144 7.44 -19.60 -5.69
C THR A 144 6.66 -20.90 -5.77
N ASP A 145 7.07 -21.79 -6.65
CA ASP A 145 6.66 -23.21 -6.68
C ASP A 145 7.55 -24.09 -5.82
N SER A 146 8.53 -23.49 -5.15
CA SER A 146 9.56 -24.13 -4.31
C SER A 146 10.60 -24.94 -5.08
N THR A 147 10.52 -25.05 -6.40
CA THR A 147 11.41 -25.90 -7.21
C THR A 147 12.11 -25.16 -8.34
N ASN A 148 11.36 -24.47 -9.19
CA ASN A 148 11.87 -23.90 -10.43
C ASN A 148 11.65 -22.39 -10.57
N HIS A 149 10.61 -21.86 -9.94
CA HIS A 149 10.10 -20.53 -10.22
C HIS A 149 10.08 -19.65 -8.97
N PHE A 150 10.53 -18.42 -9.13
CA PHE A 150 10.46 -17.38 -8.11
C PHE A 150 10.06 -16.06 -8.74
N LEU A 151 8.99 -15.45 -8.27
CA LEU A 151 8.51 -14.13 -8.69
C LEU A 151 8.44 -13.21 -7.47
N ARG A 152 9.10 -12.05 -7.56
CA ARG A 152 9.05 -11.01 -6.54
C ARG A 152 8.42 -9.75 -7.11
N GLY A 153 7.63 -9.05 -6.31
CA GLY A 153 7.08 -7.76 -6.67
C GLY A 153 7.24 -6.72 -5.55
N SER A 154 7.40 -5.47 -5.95
CA SER A 154 7.52 -4.33 -5.01
C SER A 154 6.77 -3.13 -5.57
N LEU A 155 5.86 -2.55 -4.77
CA LEU A 155 5.10 -1.35 -5.12
C LEU A 155 5.89 -0.10 -4.76
N TYR A 156 5.99 0.83 -5.71
CA TYR A 156 6.52 2.17 -5.50
C TYR A 156 5.52 3.23 -5.99
N PHE A 157 5.39 4.29 -5.22
CA PHE A 157 4.70 5.51 -5.64
C PHE A 157 5.74 6.53 -6.13
N ASN A 158 5.51 7.11 -7.31
CA ASN A 158 6.38 8.16 -7.88
C ASN A 158 6.06 9.53 -7.23
N THR A 159 6.04 9.57 -5.89
CA THR A 159 5.75 10.74 -5.09
C THR A 159 6.46 10.63 -3.74
N ILE A 160 6.55 11.74 -3.02
CA ILE A 160 7.09 11.74 -1.65
C ILE A 160 6.21 10.85 -0.77
N PRO A 161 6.78 9.92 -0.01
CA PRO A 161 6.04 9.06 0.88
C PRO A 161 5.20 9.87 1.88
N ASN A 162 3.89 9.67 1.84
CA ASN A 162 2.92 10.19 2.79
C ASN A 162 1.87 9.11 3.01
N SER A 163 2.03 8.34 4.08
CA SER A 163 1.21 7.17 4.36
C SER A 163 -0.27 7.49 4.40
N ASP A 164 -0.65 8.61 5.04
CA ASP A 164 -2.04 8.98 5.23
C ASP A 164 -2.76 9.26 3.91
N SER A 165 -2.11 10.02 3.02
CA SER A 165 -2.68 10.38 1.72
C SER A 165 -2.68 9.20 0.74
N LEU A 166 -1.70 8.29 0.84
CA LEU A 166 -1.55 7.15 -0.06
C LEU A 166 -2.33 5.91 0.38
N GLN A 167 -2.79 5.86 1.63
CA GLN A 167 -3.46 4.69 2.20
C GLN A 167 -4.65 4.17 1.37
N PRO A 168 -5.57 5.00 0.85
CA PRO A 168 -6.67 4.51 0.02
C PRO A 168 -6.19 3.87 -1.28
N ILE A 169 -5.18 4.46 -1.95
CA ILE A 169 -4.59 3.93 -3.18
C ILE A 169 -3.83 2.64 -2.89
N LYS A 170 -3.04 2.63 -1.80
CA LYS A 170 -2.32 1.43 -1.36
C LYS A 170 -3.28 0.27 -1.13
N GLN A 171 -4.40 0.51 -0.43
CA GLN A 171 -5.41 -0.52 -0.18
C GLN A 171 -6.03 -1.03 -1.49
N HIS A 172 -6.35 -0.12 -2.41
CA HIS A 172 -6.85 -0.46 -3.74
C HIS A 172 -5.87 -1.35 -4.50
N ILE A 173 -4.59 -0.99 -4.58
CA ILE A 173 -3.56 -1.79 -5.26
C ILE A 173 -3.28 -3.11 -4.52
N LYS A 174 -3.38 -3.13 -3.18
CA LYS A 174 -3.23 -4.36 -2.39
C LYS A 174 -4.25 -5.44 -2.78
N GLU A 175 -5.50 -5.05 -3.02
CA GLU A 175 -6.53 -5.96 -3.51
C GLU A 175 -6.19 -6.52 -4.90
N ASP A 176 -5.65 -5.69 -5.80
CA ASP A 176 -5.20 -6.15 -7.12
C ASP A 176 -4.01 -7.11 -7.01
N LEU A 177 -3.07 -6.86 -6.08
CA LEU A 177 -1.97 -7.79 -5.79
C LEU A 177 -2.46 -9.12 -5.24
N GLN A 178 -3.50 -9.13 -4.41
CA GLN A 178 -4.10 -10.36 -3.92
C GLN A 178 -4.66 -11.19 -5.08
N VAL A 179 -5.41 -10.56 -6.00
CA VAL A 179 -5.94 -11.22 -7.20
C VAL A 179 -4.80 -11.73 -8.09
N LEU A 180 -3.73 -10.96 -8.26
CA LEU A 180 -2.54 -11.39 -8.99
C LEU A 180 -1.95 -12.66 -8.39
N ILE A 181 -1.68 -12.67 -7.08
CA ILE A 181 -1.08 -13.82 -6.38
C ILE A 181 -2.00 -15.05 -6.45
N GLU A 182 -3.30 -14.87 -6.20
CA GLU A 182 -4.28 -15.97 -6.17
C GLU A 182 -4.54 -16.56 -7.56
N SER A 183 -4.41 -15.77 -8.61
CA SER A 183 -4.60 -16.19 -10.00
C SER A 183 -3.35 -16.71 -10.69
N LEU A 184 -2.18 -16.55 -10.04
CA LEU A 184 -0.89 -16.92 -10.63
C LEU A 184 -0.86 -18.41 -11.00
N LYS A 185 -0.32 -18.68 -12.16
CA LYS A 185 -0.03 -20.04 -12.66
C LYS A 185 1.34 -20.05 -13.29
N TRP A 186 2.12 -21.06 -12.96
CA TRP A 186 3.36 -21.40 -13.64
C TRP A 186 3.06 -22.14 -14.93
N ILE A 187 3.92 -21.96 -15.97
CA ILE A 187 3.79 -22.56 -17.31
C ILE A 187 4.98 -23.46 -17.57
#